data_ed0b6b8311024a33319b6a9cc0332ad6
#
_entry.id   ed0b6b8311024a33319b6a9cc0332ad6
#
_cell.length_a   1.000
_cell.length_b   1.000
_cell.length_c   1.000
_cell.angle_alpha   90.00
_cell.angle_beta   90.00
_cell.angle_gamma   90.00
#
_symmetry.space_group_name_H-M   'P 1'
#
loop_
_entity.id
_entity.type
_entity.pdbx_description
1 polymer ?
#
loop_
_entity_poly.entity_id
_entity_poly.type
_entity_poly.pdbx_seq_one_letter_code
_entity_poly.pdbx_strand_id
1 'polypeptide(L)'
;MTTEPLNPSIATDYSKRYAENTSGIIAAIVACIVAQGGSVASYPANTGGVIKALLDLKTAIGSGGGGGGGGGGGGGGGSADTVELSITAGENVALGDAVYLHTDGKVHKASTAANRQQAEVIGVVKTAASQNASTTVVIRGKVTSTGAFSAGQQYWLSSVAGGLVTSPPGNFTTKVGTGIDANNLLVMIEPPVELA
;
A
#
# COMPACT_ATOMS: atom_id res chain seq x y z
N MET A 1 -58.94 -26.57 1.95
CA MET A 1 -58.00 -25.78 2.75
C MET A 1 -58.32 -24.33 2.49
N THR A 2 -59.04 -23.69 3.42
CA THR A 2 -59.35 -22.25 3.37
C THR A 2 -58.13 -21.52 3.97
N THR A 3 -57.42 -20.78 3.17
CA THR A 3 -56.39 -19.87 3.62
C THR A 3 -57.09 -18.68 4.31
N GLU A 4 -57.05 -18.61 5.65
CA GLU A 4 -57.49 -17.40 6.35
C GLU A 4 -56.64 -16.19 5.89
N PRO A 5 -57.31 -15.06 5.57
CA PRO A 5 -56.54 -13.85 5.24
C PRO A 5 -55.81 -13.35 6.47
N LEU A 6 -54.54 -13.07 6.32
CA LEU A 6 -53.71 -12.48 7.36
C LEU A 6 -54.37 -11.24 7.94
N ASN A 7 -54.46 -11.16 9.27
CA ASN A 7 -55.01 -10.03 10.00
C ASN A 7 -54.31 -8.73 9.55
N PRO A 8 -55.02 -7.73 9.04
CA PRO A 8 -54.43 -6.50 8.49
C PRO A 8 -53.60 -5.70 9.52
N SER A 9 -53.88 -5.83 10.82
CA SER A 9 -53.09 -5.17 11.87
C SER A 9 -51.70 -5.79 12.02
N ILE A 10 -51.57 -7.11 11.80
CA ILE A 10 -50.26 -7.79 11.83
C ILE A 10 -49.43 -7.37 10.63
N ALA A 11 -49.99 -7.26 9.44
CA ALA A 11 -49.31 -6.84 8.23
C ALA A 11 -48.75 -5.40 8.36
N THR A 12 -49.50 -4.49 8.99
CA THR A 12 -49.06 -3.10 9.22
C THR A 12 -47.95 -3.02 10.25
N ASP A 13 -47.98 -3.83 11.31
CA ASP A 13 -46.93 -3.86 12.31
C ASP A 13 -45.62 -4.44 11.76
N TYR A 14 -45.67 -5.50 10.96
CA TYR A 14 -44.52 -6.03 10.26
C TYR A 14 -43.88 -5.02 9.30
N SER A 15 -44.69 -4.31 8.55
CA SER A 15 -44.24 -3.30 7.59
C SER A 15 -43.50 -2.15 8.30
N LYS A 16 -44.05 -1.68 9.43
CA LYS A 16 -43.45 -0.62 10.22
C LYS A 16 -42.12 -1.06 10.85
N ARG A 17 -42.10 -2.21 11.52
CA ARG A 17 -40.87 -2.76 12.12
C ARG A 17 -39.79 -3.05 11.09
N TYR A 18 -40.17 -3.51 9.90
CA TYR A 18 -39.20 -3.72 8.80
C TYR A 18 -38.57 -2.41 8.35
N ALA A 19 -39.36 -1.33 8.21
CA ALA A 19 -38.84 -0.01 7.84
C ALA A 19 -37.94 0.59 8.93
N GLU A 20 -38.32 0.47 10.20
CA GLU A 20 -37.51 0.95 11.34
C GLU A 20 -36.17 0.20 11.43
N ASN A 21 -36.18 -1.13 11.36
CA ASN A 21 -34.94 -1.94 11.37
C ASN A 21 -34.06 -1.65 10.16
N THR A 22 -34.62 -1.50 8.98
CA THR A 22 -33.89 -1.20 7.75
C THR A 22 -33.25 0.19 7.84
N SER A 23 -33.95 1.18 8.36
CA SER A 23 -33.41 2.53 8.57
C SER A 23 -32.26 2.53 9.60
N GLY A 24 -32.37 1.75 10.66
CA GLY A 24 -31.31 1.60 11.67
C GLY A 24 -30.04 0.95 11.09
N ILE A 25 -30.20 -0.10 10.29
CA ILE A 25 -29.08 -0.75 9.61
C ILE A 25 -28.39 0.21 8.63
N ILE A 26 -29.16 0.94 7.83
CA ILE A 26 -28.61 1.93 6.89
C ILE A 26 -27.84 3.01 7.65
N ALA A 27 -28.39 3.53 8.76
CA ALA A 27 -27.72 4.55 9.56
C ALA A 27 -26.38 4.06 10.12
N ALA A 28 -26.30 2.82 10.60
CA ALA A 28 -25.06 2.22 11.07
C ALA A 28 -24.03 2.07 9.95
N ILE A 29 -24.44 1.63 8.76
CA ILE A 29 -23.56 1.49 7.60
C ILE A 29 -23.04 2.86 7.14
N VAL A 30 -23.91 3.87 7.09
CA VAL A 30 -23.55 5.26 6.77
C VAL A 30 -22.49 5.79 7.74
N ALA A 31 -22.66 5.55 9.04
CA ALA A 31 -21.67 5.95 10.05
C ALA A 31 -20.31 5.29 9.80
N CYS A 32 -20.29 4.01 9.42
CA CYS A 32 -19.06 3.32 9.06
C CYS A 32 -18.40 3.90 7.79
N ILE A 33 -19.18 4.23 6.76
CA ILE A 33 -18.66 4.84 5.53
C ILE A 33 -18.00 6.18 5.81
N VAL A 34 -18.66 7.04 6.62
CA VAL A 34 -18.12 8.36 7.02
C VAL A 34 -16.85 8.20 7.85
N ALA A 35 -16.80 7.24 8.78
CA ALA A 35 -15.61 6.96 9.59
C ALA A 35 -14.41 6.51 8.75
N GLN A 36 -14.64 5.91 7.58
CA GLN A 36 -13.60 5.53 6.62
C GLN A 36 -13.26 6.64 5.60
N GLY A 37 -13.80 7.85 5.78
CA GLY A 37 -13.59 8.97 4.86
C GLY A 37 -14.38 8.87 3.55
N GLY A 38 -15.35 7.96 3.48
CA GLY A 38 -16.22 7.79 2.32
C GLY A 38 -17.31 8.86 2.19
N SER A 39 -17.77 9.08 0.97
CA SER A 39 -18.90 9.96 0.66
C SER A 39 -20.23 9.24 0.89
N VAL A 40 -21.21 9.94 1.45
CA VAL A 40 -22.53 9.38 1.76
C VAL A 40 -23.56 9.79 0.72
N ALA A 41 -24.27 8.80 0.20
CA ALA A 41 -25.45 9.02 -0.63
C ALA A 41 -26.74 8.83 0.20
N SER A 42 -27.87 9.29 -0.31
CA SER A 42 -29.19 8.99 0.29
C SER A 42 -29.61 7.57 -0.10
N TYR A 43 -29.98 6.77 0.88
CA TYR A 43 -30.42 5.39 0.69
C TYR A 43 -31.88 5.24 1.08
N PRO A 44 -32.74 4.63 0.24
CA PRO A 44 -34.10 4.33 0.60
C PRO A 44 -34.16 3.28 1.72
N ALA A 45 -35.14 3.40 2.63
CA ALA A 45 -35.36 2.47 3.75
C ALA A 45 -36.01 1.16 3.28
N ASN A 46 -35.32 0.41 2.43
CA ASN A 46 -35.73 -0.89 1.91
C ASN A 46 -34.51 -1.79 1.65
N THR A 47 -34.76 -3.03 1.27
CA THR A 47 -33.68 -4.01 0.99
C THR A 47 -32.68 -3.50 -0.05
N GLY A 48 -33.14 -2.80 -1.09
CA GLY A 48 -32.28 -2.21 -2.11
C GLY A 48 -31.35 -1.14 -1.54
N GLY A 49 -31.85 -0.30 -0.61
CA GLY A 49 -31.03 0.68 0.11
C GLY A 49 -29.98 0.04 0.99
N VAL A 50 -30.29 -1.04 1.70
CA VAL A 50 -29.31 -1.81 2.50
C VAL A 50 -28.24 -2.41 1.60
N ILE A 51 -28.61 -3.04 0.47
CA ILE A 51 -27.64 -3.62 -0.46
C ILE A 51 -26.73 -2.54 -1.01
N LYS A 52 -27.26 -1.41 -1.44
CA LYS A 52 -26.46 -0.29 -1.95
C LYS A 52 -25.51 0.24 -0.89
N ALA A 53 -25.98 0.47 0.34
CA ALA A 53 -25.14 0.94 1.43
C ALA A 53 -24.01 -0.04 1.77
N LEU A 54 -24.26 -1.35 1.73
CA LEU A 54 -23.23 -2.39 1.91
C LEU A 54 -22.21 -2.40 0.79
N LEU A 55 -22.62 -2.18 -0.46
CA LEU A 55 -21.69 -2.05 -1.59
C LEU A 55 -20.79 -0.82 -1.43
N ASP A 56 -21.35 0.30 -1.02
CA ASP A 56 -20.59 1.54 -0.81
C ASP A 56 -19.63 1.40 0.37
N LEU A 57 -20.04 0.72 1.46
CA LEU A 57 -19.16 0.36 2.58
C LEU A 57 -18.01 -0.57 2.13
N LYS A 58 -18.31 -1.59 1.31
CA LYS A 58 -17.27 -2.46 0.75
C LYS A 58 -16.26 -1.67 -0.06
N THR A 59 -16.73 -0.67 -0.84
CA THR A 59 -15.86 0.22 -1.62
C THR A 59 -15.02 1.11 -0.70
N ALA A 60 -15.63 1.70 0.34
CA ALA A 60 -14.93 2.53 1.32
C ALA A 60 -13.85 1.75 2.07
N ILE A 61 -14.14 0.51 2.52
CA ILE A 61 -13.15 -0.35 3.20
C ILE A 61 -12.05 -0.80 2.23
N GLY A 62 -12.39 -1.13 0.97
CA GLY A 62 -11.41 -1.52 -0.05
C GLY A 62 -10.51 -0.37 -0.49
N SER A 63 -10.95 0.88 -0.30
CA SER A 63 -10.19 2.10 -0.59
C SER A 63 -9.41 2.62 0.62
N GLY A 64 -9.72 2.14 1.82
CA GLY A 64 -9.26 2.67 3.09
C GLY A 64 -8.03 1.99 3.64
N GLY A 65 -6.93 2.17 2.98
CA GLY A 65 -5.60 1.92 3.50
C GLY A 65 -4.69 3.12 3.24
N GLY A 66 -4.87 4.23 3.95
CA GLY A 66 -3.93 5.34 3.84
C GLY A 66 -4.60 6.70 3.77
N GLY A 67 -4.67 7.37 4.93
CA GLY A 67 -5.14 8.74 5.04
C GLY A 67 -4.23 9.71 4.31
N GLY A 68 -4.82 10.69 3.63
CA GLY A 68 -4.16 11.94 3.27
C GLY A 68 -4.14 12.29 1.79
N GLY A 69 -5.12 13.04 1.33
CA GLY A 69 -4.97 14.19 0.43
C GLY A 69 -4.77 13.97 -1.06
N GLY A 70 -5.81 14.20 -1.83
CA GLY A 70 -5.71 14.98 -3.07
C GLY A 70 -5.54 14.24 -4.37
N GLY A 71 -6.62 14.10 -5.14
CA GLY A 71 -6.64 14.45 -6.55
C GLY A 71 -6.17 13.43 -7.59
N GLY A 72 -7.06 13.01 -8.47
CA GLY A 72 -6.71 12.68 -9.84
C GLY A 72 -6.83 11.21 -10.21
N GLY A 73 -7.80 10.94 -11.05
CA GLY A 73 -8.14 9.64 -11.60
C GLY A 73 -7.07 8.96 -12.42
N GLY A 74 -7.20 7.69 -12.58
CA GLY A 74 -6.45 6.87 -13.49
C GLY A 74 -6.58 5.41 -13.11
N GLY A 75 -7.43 4.67 -13.80
CA GLY A 75 -7.52 3.23 -13.70
C GLY A 75 -6.17 2.60 -14.01
N GLY A 76 -5.67 1.82 -13.09
CA GLY A 76 -4.48 1.02 -13.27
C GLY A 76 -4.59 -0.15 -12.33
N GLY A 77 -4.56 -1.35 -12.89
CA GLY A 77 -4.59 -2.60 -12.17
C GLY A 77 -3.63 -2.58 -10.99
N GLY A 78 -4.18 -2.69 -9.80
CA GLY A 78 -3.42 -2.76 -8.58
C GLY A 78 -2.44 -3.91 -8.67
N SER A 79 -1.17 -3.61 -8.69
CA SER A 79 -0.12 -4.57 -8.45
C SER A 79 -0.26 -4.97 -6.98
N ALA A 80 -0.99 -6.05 -6.73
CA ALA A 80 -1.31 -6.56 -5.39
C ALA A 80 -0.10 -7.09 -4.63
N ASP A 81 1.10 -6.98 -5.19
CA ASP A 81 2.31 -7.63 -4.70
C ASP A 81 3.42 -6.65 -4.26
N THR A 82 3.12 -5.36 -4.11
CA THR A 82 4.15 -4.40 -3.67
C THR A 82 3.94 -4.08 -2.20
N VAL A 83 4.93 -4.40 -1.36
CA VAL A 83 4.98 -4.04 0.05
C VAL A 83 5.75 -2.74 0.20
N GLU A 84 5.09 -1.72 0.70
CA GLU A 84 5.63 -0.37 0.85
C GLU A 84 5.66 0.04 2.33
N LEU A 85 6.68 0.79 2.71
CA LEU A 85 6.85 1.39 4.03
C LEU A 85 6.99 2.90 3.89
N SER A 86 6.16 3.65 4.62
CA SER A 86 6.35 5.10 4.78
C SER A 86 7.22 5.34 6.01
N ILE A 87 8.36 6.03 5.84
CA ILE A 87 9.37 6.22 6.89
C ILE A 87 10.10 7.56 6.69
N THR A 88 10.70 8.08 7.75
CA THR A 88 11.48 9.33 7.69
C THR A 88 12.86 9.08 7.09
N ALA A 89 13.29 9.92 6.18
CA ALA A 89 14.63 9.93 5.62
C ALA A 89 15.62 10.62 6.59
N GLY A 90 16.72 9.95 6.90
CA GLY A 90 17.82 10.51 7.74
C GLY A 90 18.76 11.41 6.97
N GLU A 91 18.74 11.31 5.65
CA GLU A 91 19.48 12.14 4.70
C GLU A 91 18.67 12.35 3.42
N ASN A 92 19.18 13.12 2.45
CA ASN A 92 18.52 13.29 1.16
C ASN A 92 18.57 11.97 0.40
N VAL A 93 17.40 11.42 0.07
CA VAL A 93 17.27 10.19 -0.72
C VAL A 93 16.59 10.47 -2.05
N ALA A 94 17.07 9.82 -3.10
CA ALA A 94 16.53 9.92 -4.45
C ALA A 94 15.70 8.70 -4.81
N LEU A 95 14.86 8.84 -5.84
CA LEU A 95 14.12 7.72 -6.43
C LEU A 95 15.09 6.63 -6.91
N GLY A 96 14.89 5.41 -6.47
CA GLY A 96 15.73 4.27 -6.83
C GLY A 96 16.92 4.01 -5.90
N ASP A 97 17.17 4.88 -4.91
CA ASP A 97 18.22 4.62 -3.91
C ASP A 97 17.89 3.38 -3.07
N ALA A 98 18.86 2.49 -2.91
CA ALA A 98 18.78 1.43 -1.90
C ALA A 98 19.04 2.02 -0.52
N VAL A 99 18.21 1.63 0.47
CA VAL A 99 18.29 2.20 1.83
C VAL A 99 18.32 1.11 2.90
N TYR A 100 18.97 1.43 4.03
CA TYR A 100 18.99 0.63 5.24
C TYR A 100 18.35 1.39 6.42
N LEU A 101 17.95 0.67 7.47
CA LEU A 101 17.43 1.27 8.69
C LEU A 101 18.61 1.58 9.64
N HIS A 102 18.79 2.85 9.94
CA HIS A 102 19.79 3.30 10.88
C HIS A 102 19.28 3.28 12.33
N THR A 103 20.17 3.31 13.30
CA THR A 103 19.84 3.27 14.74
C THR A 103 19.02 4.47 15.24
N ASP A 104 18.97 5.56 14.47
CA ASP A 104 18.11 6.72 14.74
C ASP A 104 16.64 6.52 14.32
N GLY A 105 16.28 5.32 13.83
CA GLY A 105 14.94 4.98 13.37
C GLY A 105 14.59 5.55 12.00
N LYS A 106 15.55 6.10 11.26
CA LYS A 106 15.36 6.67 9.92
C LYS A 106 16.05 5.81 8.87
N VAL A 107 15.67 6.02 7.62
CA VAL A 107 16.37 5.37 6.50
C VAL A 107 17.51 6.22 5.99
N HIS A 108 18.63 5.58 5.74
CA HIS A 108 19.84 6.15 5.14
C HIS A 108 20.22 5.34 3.89
N LYS A 109 21.01 5.92 3.00
CA LYS A 109 21.50 5.25 1.81
C LYS A 109 22.40 4.08 2.17
N ALA A 110 22.02 2.90 1.68
CA ALA A 110 22.81 1.68 1.88
C ALA A 110 24.10 1.69 1.06
N SER A 111 25.14 1.03 1.57
CA SER A 111 26.43 0.89 0.90
C SER A 111 27.17 -0.34 1.39
N THR A 112 27.93 -0.99 0.52
CA THR A 112 28.83 -2.10 0.89
C THR A 112 30.21 -1.62 1.36
N ALA A 113 30.49 -0.32 1.33
CA ALA A 113 31.83 0.22 1.57
C ALA A 113 32.22 0.28 3.05
N ALA A 114 31.26 0.41 3.99
CA ALA A 114 31.60 0.72 5.37
C ALA A 114 31.49 -0.49 6.31
N ASN A 115 30.30 -1.02 6.54
CA ASN A 115 30.06 -2.10 7.50
C ASN A 115 28.81 -2.92 7.11
N ARG A 116 28.62 -4.04 7.79
CA ARG A 116 27.49 -4.95 7.55
C ARG A 116 26.13 -4.25 7.72
N GLN A 117 25.96 -3.38 8.73
CA GLN A 117 24.70 -2.70 8.95
C GLN A 117 24.29 -1.83 7.76
N GLN A 118 25.25 -1.12 7.14
CA GLN A 118 24.98 -0.31 5.96
C GLN A 118 24.73 -1.14 4.71
N ALA A 119 25.17 -2.38 4.69
CA ALA A 119 24.88 -3.34 3.63
C ALA A 119 23.53 -4.06 3.80
N GLU A 120 22.88 -3.90 4.95
CA GLU A 120 21.58 -4.51 5.26
C GLU A 120 20.43 -3.71 4.66
N VAL A 121 20.23 -3.85 3.37
CA VAL A 121 19.18 -3.15 2.61
C VAL A 121 17.81 -3.58 3.13
N ILE A 122 16.93 -2.61 3.43
CA ILE A 122 15.52 -2.87 3.75
C ILE A 122 14.58 -2.59 2.58
N GLY A 123 15.00 -1.82 1.59
CA GLY A 123 14.17 -1.48 0.45
C GLY A 123 14.80 -0.51 -0.52
N VAL A 124 14.01 -0.15 -1.54
CA VAL A 124 14.38 0.81 -2.57
C VAL A 124 13.39 1.99 -2.54
N VAL A 125 13.91 3.20 -2.59
CA VAL A 125 13.12 4.44 -2.50
C VAL A 125 12.20 4.58 -3.71
N LYS A 126 10.90 4.73 -3.45
CA LYS A 126 9.86 5.01 -4.44
C LYS A 126 9.55 6.50 -4.55
N THR A 127 9.74 7.27 -3.48
CA THR A 127 9.49 8.72 -3.46
C THR A 127 10.70 9.43 -2.88
N ALA A 128 11.34 10.27 -3.67
CA ALA A 128 12.47 11.08 -3.22
C ALA A 128 12.08 11.97 -2.03
N ALA A 129 12.99 12.15 -1.09
CA ALA A 129 12.77 12.99 0.10
C ALA A 129 14.05 13.70 0.53
N SER A 130 13.89 14.90 1.07
CA SER A 130 14.95 15.60 1.77
C SER A 130 15.13 15.01 3.17
N GLN A 131 16.26 15.26 3.79
CA GLN A 131 16.51 14.89 5.18
C GLN A 131 15.37 15.32 6.11
N ASN A 132 14.95 14.42 6.99
CA ASN A 132 13.84 14.56 7.93
C ASN A 132 12.44 14.64 7.31
N ALA A 133 12.30 14.48 5.99
CA ALA A 133 11.02 14.35 5.31
C ALA A 133 10.60 12.87 5.20
N SER A 134 9.29 12.64 5.00
CA SER A 134 8.76 11.30 4.77
C SER A 134 9.09 10.81 3.36
N THR A 135 9.51 9.57 3.25
CA THR A 135 9.75 8.84 2.00
C THR A 135 8.93 7.55 1.97
N THR A 136 8.64 7.05 0.79
CA THR A 136 8.07 5.71 0.60
C THR A 136 9.15 4.79 0.06
N VAL A 137 9.33 3.66 0.73
CA VAL A 137 10.31 2.63 0.40
C VAL A 137 9.59 1.35 0.01
N VAL A 138 9.94 0.75 -1.13
CA VAL A 138 9.47 -0.57 -1.56
C VAL A 138 10.36 -1.63 -0.93
N ILE A 139 9.77 -2.44 -0.05
CA ILE A 139 10.46 -3.56 0.63
C ILE A 139 10.45 -4.80 -0.26
N ARG A 140 9.37 -5.01 -1.00
CA ARG A 140 9.19 -6.13 -1.92
C ARG A 140 8.23 -5.74 -3.04
N GLY A 141 8.47 -6.25 -4.26
CA GLY A 141 7.61 -6.02 -5.41
C GLY A 141 8.22 -5.03 -6.40
N LYS A 142 7.39 -4.45 -7.25
CA LYS A 142 7.86 -3.59 -8.33
C LYS A 142 8.11 -2.16 -7.86
N VAL A 143 9.31 -1.64 -8.10
CA VAL A 143 9.64 -0.22 -8.01
C VAL A 143 9.93 0.34 -9.40
N THR A 144 9.38 1.53 -9.68
CA THR A 144 9.71 2.30 -10.90
C THR A 144 10.76 3.34 -10.54
N SER A 145 11.82 3.40 -11.29
CA SER A 145 12.93 4.35 -11.12
C SER A 145 13.30 4.97 -12.46
N THR A 146 14.01 6.06 -12.44
CA THR A 146 14.63 6.68 -13.64
C THR A 146 15.93 5.99 -14.04
N GLY A 147 16.33 4.94 -13.33
CA GLY A 147 17.53 4.18 -13.61
C GLY A 147 17.40 3.30 -14.85
N ALA A 148 18.50 3.07 -15.54
CA ALA A 148 18.55 2.15 -16.67
C ALA A 148 18.71 0.71 -16.15
N PHE A 149 17.62 0.01 -15.98
CA PHE A 149 17.63 -1.43 -15.73
C PHE A 149 17.59 -2.21 -17.04
N SER A 150 17.98 -3.48 -16.98
CA SER A 150 17.85 -4.40 -18.09
C SER A 150 16.99 -5.59 -17.66
N ALA A 151 16.08 -6.03 -18.53
CA ALA A 151 15.21 -7.17 -18.23
C ALA A 151 16.03 -8.43 -17.92
N GLY A 152 15.71 -9.11 -16.83
CA GLY A 152 16.39 -10.32 -16.36
C GLY A 152 17.75 -10.10 -15.70
N GLN A 153 18.31 -8.88 -15.73
CA GLN A 153 19.57 -8.55 -15.09
C GLN A 153 19.40 -8.47 -13.56
N GLN A 154 20.30 -9.11 -12.83
CA GLN A 154 20.36 -8.99 -11.37
C GLN A 154 21.11 -7.73 -10.96
N TYR A 155 20.65 -7.13 -9.85
CA TYR A 155 21.22 -5.92 -9.27
C TYR A 155 21.59 -6.13 -7.82
N TRP A 156 22.80 -5.71 -7.48
CA TRP A 156 23.38 -5.75 -6.15
C TRP A 156 23.61 -4.34 -5.62
N LEU A 157 23.69 -4.25 -4.28
CA LEU A 157 24.07 -3.01 -3.61
C LEU A 157 25.48 -2.60 -4.05
N SER A 158 25.66 -1.32 -4.37
CA SER A 158 26.95 -0.72 -4.72
C SER A 158 27.76 -0.34 -3.48
N SER A 159 29.05 -0.12 -3.66
CA SER A 159 29.90 0.60 -2.70
C SER A 159 29.60 2.11 -2.66
N VAL A 160 28.93 2.65 -3.68
CA VAL A 160 28.42 4.03 -3.68
C VAL A 160 27.07 4.05 -2.95
N ALA A 161 26.91 4.95 -1.99
CA ALA A 161 25.71 5.06 -1.16
C ALA A 161 24.43 5.22 -2.00
N GLY A 162 23.46 4.34 -1.77
CA GLY A 162 22.19 4.26 -2.49
C GLY A 162 22.26 3.60 -3.86
N GLY A 163 23.44 3.37 -4.40
CA GLY A 163 23.63 2.86 -5.75
C GLY A 163 23.37 1.36 -5.92
N LEU A 164 23.03 0.98 -7.15
CA LEU A 164 22.91 -0.42 -7.58
C LEU A 164 23.92 -0.72 -8.69
N VAL A 165 24.45 -1.95 -8.70
CA VAL A 165 25.41 -2.43 -9.69
C VAL A 165 24.99 -3.80 -10.23
N THR A 166 25.51 -4.15 -11.41
CA THR A 166 25.21 -5.43 -12.10
C THR A 166 26.18 -6.57 -11.76
N SER A 167 27.22 -6.26 -10.99
CA SER A 167 28.18 -7.26 -10.50
C SER A 167 28.33 -7.11 -8.99
N PRO A 168 28.39 -8.20 -8.21
CA PRO A 168 28.53 -8.10 -6.77
C PRO A 168 29.85 -7.40 -6.41
N PRO A 169 29.83 -6.39 -5.54
CA PRO A 169 31.04 -5.72 -5.03
C PRO A 169 31.76 -6.56 -3.98
N GLY A 170 33.02 -6.20 -3.68
CA GLY A 170 34.00 -7.05 -3.04
C GLY A 170 33.73 -7.52 -1.60
N ASN A 171 33.41 -6.67 -0.62
CA ASN A 171 33.43 -7.07 0.81
C ASN A 171 32.11 -7.65 1.29
N PHE A 172 31.01 -6.96 0.99
CA PHE A 172 29.66 -7.42 1.30
C PHE A 172 28.85 -7.50 0.00
N THR A 173 28.09 -8.57 -0.15
CA THR A 173 27.23 -8.75 -1.31
C THR A 173 25.79 -8.82 -0.84
N THR A 174 24.97 -7.85 -1.24
CA THR A 174 23.53 -7.81 -0.98
C THR A 174 22.82 -7.73 -2.32
N LYS A 175 22.09 -8.76 -2.69
CA LYS A 175 21.24 -8.73 -3.88
C LYS A 175 19.98 -7.93 -3.55
N VAL A 176 19.66 -6.95 -4.38
CA VAL A 176 18.51 -6.05 -4.17
C VAL A 176 17.33 -6.45 -5.05
N GLY A 177 17.57 -6.94 -6.25
CA GLY A 177 16.48 -7.32 -7.13
C GLY A 177 16.90 -7.72 -8.54
N THR A 178 15.88 -7.80 -9.41
CA THR A 178 16.05 -8.14 -10.82
C THR A 178 15.31 -7.13 -11.69
N GLY A 179 15.94 -6.65 -12.76
CA GLY A 179 15.31 -5.75 -13.72
C GLY A 179 14.13 -6.42 -14.43
N ILE A 180 13.00 -5.74 -14.49
CA ILE A 180 11.82 -6.17 -15.27
C ILE A 180 11.93 -5.58 -16.68
N ASP A 181 12.26 -4.32 -16.77
CA ASP A 181 12.45 -3.54 -18.00
C ASP A 181 13.36 -2.33 -17.71
N ALA A 182 13.51 -1.41 -18.66
CA ALA A 182 14.41 -0.26 -18.55
C ALA A 182 14.13 0.66 -17.35
N ASN A 183 12.89 0.68 -16.82
CA ASN A 183 12.46 1.60 -15.78
C ASN A 183 12.01 0.89 -14.50
N ASN A 184 11.88 -0.43 -14.52
CA ASN A 184 11.27 -1.18 -13.43
C ASN A 184 12.21 -2.25 -12.88
N LEU A 185 12.34 -2.26 -11.54
CA LEU A 185 13.05 -3.27 -10.78
C LEU A 185 12.05 -4.08 -9.94
N LEU A 186 12.17 -5.41 -9.98
CA LEU A 186 11.54 -6.30 -9.01
C LEU A 186 12.43 -6.38 -7.78
N VAL A 187 12.02 -5.75 -6.70
CA VAL A 187 12.72 -5.75 -5.42
C VAL A 187 12.52 -7.11 -4.73
N MET A 188 13.62 -7.82 -4.50
CA MET A 188 13.73 -9.11 -3.82
C MET A 188 15.06 -9.12 -3.08
N ILE A 189 15.07 -8.57 -1.86
CA ILE A 189 16.29 -8.37 -1.10
C ILE A 189 16.74 -9.68 -0.44
N GLU A 190 17.99 -10.01 -0.59
CA GLU A 190 18.64 -11.11 0.12
C GLU A 190 19.53 -10.55 1.25
N PRO A 191 19.73 -11.29 2.34
CA PRO A 191 20.63 -10.85 3.42
C PRO A 191 22.07 -10.62 2.92
N PRO A 192 22.81 -9.66 3.52
CA PRO A 192 24.21 -9.41 3.16
C PRO A 192 25.09 -10.63 3.45
N VAL A 193 25.87 -11.03 2.46
CA VAL A 193 26.90 -12.07 2.57
C VAL A 193 28.26 -11.40 2.57
N GLU A 194 29.09 -11.73 3.57
CA GLU A 194 30.49 -11.31 3.61
C GLU A 194 31.33 -12.25 2.75
N LEU A 195 32.10 -11.67 1.85
CA LEU A 195 33.03 -12.42 1.01
C LEU A 195 34.40 -12.46 1.71
N ALA A 196 34.93 -13.66 1.87
CA ALA A 196 36.25 -13.92 2.48
C ALA A 196 37.39 -13.48 1.60
#